data_487a81a36b7aaa88ea18ca1d0907f2d5
#
_entry.id   487a81a36b7aaa88ea18ca1d0907f2d5
#
_cell.length_a   1.000
_cell.length_b   1.000
_cell.length_c   1.000
_cell.angle_alpha   90.00
_cell.angle_beta   90.00
_cell.angle_gamma   90.00
#
_symmetry.space_group_name_H-M   'P 1'
#
loop_
_entity.id
_entity.type
_entity.pdbx_description
1 polymer ?
#
loop_
_entity_poly.entity_id
_entity_poly.type
_entity_poly.pdbx_seq_one_letter_code
_entity_poly.pdbx_strand_id
1 'polypeptide(L)'
;MVSTSAARCVAYLLAAVRGRAAAAVACATSVAASHTAGLVRRACAFAAAALLCAACTMPKHLDADAPPPDPFNPAATQLLDNTSWDLTSWTQPGGASRTVPHGDAVQALTLTLSTANGQRLASGYAGCNRFTGTYLLRDGKLSFGPLASTRMACAGAGGDLEPAYLDALAHVERSGVQMQPPQQLQLIVANGDTLTFARHGQ
;
A
#
# COMPACT_ATOMS: atom_id res chain seq x y z
N MET A 1 -25.31 32.08 28.88
CA MET A 1 -25.72 31.23 27.74
C MET A 1 -24.61 30.22 27.52
N VAL A 2 -24.70 29.07 28.16
CA VAL A 2 -23.67 28.02 28.10
C VAL A 2 -24.25 26.86 27.28
N SER A 3 -23.73 26.77 26.14
CA SER A 3 -23.42 25.71 25.20
C SER A 3 -24.18 24.37 25.30
N THR A 4 -25.13 24.22 24.38
CA THR A 4 -25.86 23.00 24.05
C THR A 4 -25.04 21.98 23.25
N SER A 5 -23.70 22.22 23.02
CA SER A 5 -22.84 21.35 22.22
C SER A 5 -22.26 20.13 22.98
N ALA A 6 -22.12 20.24 24.31
CA ALA A 6 -21.55 19.16 25.13
C ALA A 6 -22.52 17.98 25.34
N ALA A 7 -23.82 18.24 25.29
CA ALA A 7 -24.84 17.21 25.53
C ALA A 7 -25.02 16.25 24.32
N ARG A 8 -24.63 16.65 23.11
CA ARG A 8 -24.75 15.81 21.90
C ARG A 8 -23.63 14.82 21.73
N CYS A 9 -22.41 15.11 22.20
CA CYS A 9 -21.29 14.14 22.12
C CYS A 9 -21.44 12.97 23.10
N VAL A 10 -22.07 13.21 24.27
CA VAL A 10 -22.29 12.14 25.27
C VAL A 10 -23.36 11.14 24.79
N ALA A 11 -24.36 11.61 24.05
CA ALA A 11 -25.43 10.74 23.54
C ALA A 11 -24.96 9.76 22.44
N TYR A 12 -23.97 10.12 21.64
CA TYR A 12 -23.43 9.24 20.58
C TYR A 12 -22.48 8.14 21.12
N LEU A 13 -21.77 8.41 22.21
CA LEU A 13 -20.91 7.44 22.88
C LEU A 13 -21.73 6.38 23.67
N LEU A 14 -22.92 6.73 24.12
CA LEU A 14 -23.80 5.81 24.84
C LEU A 14 -24.58 4.84 23.92
N ALA A 15 -24.74 5.17 22.65
CA ALA A 15 -25.43 4.30 21.69
C ALA A 15 -24.56 3.13 21.19
N ALA A 16 -23.23 3.30 21.13
CA ALA A 16 -22.31 2.25 20.68
C ALA A 16 -22.00 1.18 21.75
N VAL A 17 -22.33 1.45 23.03
CA VAL A 17 -22.03 0.53 24.16
C VAL A 17 -23.26 -0.28 24.60
N ARG A 18 -24.46 0.03 24.07
CA ARG A 18 -25.72 -0.60 24.50
C ARG A 18 -25.86 -2.10 24.15
N GLY A 19 -25.00 -2.66 23.33
CA GLY A 19 -25.08 -4.08 22.94
C GLY A 19 -24.38 -5.08 23.89
N ARG A 20 -23.54 -4.61 24.83
CA ARG A 20 -22.72 -5.51 25.67
C ARG A 20 -22.73 -5.20 27.18
N ALA A 21 -23.41 -4.15 27.62
CA ALA A 21 -23.40 -3.70 29.01
C ALA A 21 -24.65 -4.10 29.82
N ALA A 22 -25.62 -4.84 29.26
CA ALA A 22 -26.85 -5.23 29.95
C ALA A 22 -26.64 -6.26 31.04
N ALA A 23 -25.51 -6.96 31.12
CA ALA A 23 -25.23 -7.98 32.14
C ALA A 23 -24.52 -7.44 33.40
N ALA A 24 -23.96 -6.22 33.35
CA ALA A 24 -23.17 -5.70 34.48
C ALA A 24 -23.92 -4.74 35.43
N VAL A 25 -25.07 -4.23 35.05
CA VAL A 25 -25.82 -3.24 35.84
C VAL A 25 -26.83 -3.86 36.82
N ALA A 26 -27.23 -5.15 36.60
CA ALA A 26 -28.19 -5.80 37.46
C ALA A 26 -27.64 -6.24 38.84
N CYS A 27 -26.33 -6.16 39.07
CA CYS A 27 -25.73 -6.61 40.34
C CYS A 27 -25.52 -5.47 41.38
N ALA A 28 -25.81 -4.22 41.02
CA ALA A 28 -25.44 -3.07 41.85
C ALA A 28 -26.57 -2.52 42.75
N THR A 29 -27.82 -2.99 42.67
CA THR A 29 -28.98 -2.36 43.36
C THR A 29 -29.64 -3.16 44.47
N SER A 30 -29.11 -4.33 44.89
CA SER A 30 -29.78 -5.12 45.93
C SER A 30 -28.90 -5.55 47.11
N VAL A 31 -27.91 -4.78 47.50
CA VAL A 31 -27.14 -5.03 48.74
C VAL A 31 -27.26 -3.85 49.70
N ALA A 32 -28.41 -3.70 50.32
CA ALA A 32 -28.51 -2.91 51.54
C ALA A 32 -28.46 -3.91 52.73
N ALA A 33 -27.52 -3.69 53.65
CA ALA A 33 -27.40 -4.18 54.99
C ALA A 33 -27.03 -5.66 55.23
N SER A 34 -25.73 -5.90 55.38
CA SER A 34 -25.20 -6.77 56.46
C SER A 34 -23.66 -6.78 56.44
N HIS A 35 -23.01 -6.99 57.57
CA HIS A 35 -21.56 -6.89 57.84
C HIS A 35 -20.63 -7.82 57.01
N THR A 36 -21.16 -8.54 56.06
CA THR A 36 -20.38 -9.36 55.07
C THR A 36 -20.00 -8.61 53.80
N ALA A 37 -20.32 -7.32 53.68
CA ALA A 37 -20.16 -6.51 52.50
C ALA A 37 -18.69 -6.31 52.07
N GLY A 38 -17.73 -6.47 52.98
CA GLY A 38 -16.31 -6.26 52.71
C GLY A 38 -15.67 -7.36 51.86
N LEU A 39 -16.05 -8.61 52.11
CA LEU A 39 -15.49 -9.76 51.38
C LEU A 39 -16.08 -9.86 49.97
N VAL A 40 -17.37 -9.63 49.82
CA VAL A 40 -18.05 -9.68 48.52
C VAL A 40 -17.60 -8.54 47.61
N ARG A 41 -17.36 -7.32 48.14
CA ARG A 41 -16.79 -6.19 47.38
C ARG A 41 -15.38 -6.48 46.87
N ARG A 42 -14.55 -7.15 47.66
CA ARG A 42 -13.19 -7.52 47.23
C ARG A 42 -13.24 -8.62 46.19
N ALA A 43 -14.11 -9.62 46.31
CA ALA A 43 -14.28 -10.68 45.32
C ALA A 43 -14.82 -10.14 43.97
N CYS A 44 -15.78 -9.23 43.98
CA CYS A 44 -16.27 -8.58 42.74
C CYS A 44 -15.24 -7.69 42.06
N ALA A 45 -14.38 -7.00 42.85
CA ALA A 45 -13.29 -6.18 42.29
C ALA A 45 -12.22 -7.04 41.59
N PHE A 46 -11.86 -8.19 42.17
CA PHE A 46 -10.91 -9.12 41.53
C PHE A 46 -11.51 -9.82 40.32
N ALA A 47 -12.80 -10.17 40.32
CA ALA A 47 -13.46 -10.73 39.16
C ALA A 47 -13.59 -9.75 37.99
N ALA A 48 -13.85 -8.46 38.27
CA ALA A 48 -13.89 -7.41 37.26
C ALA A 48 -12.49 -7.11 36.66
N ALA A 49 -11.44 -7.13 37.48
CA ALA A 49 -10.06 -6.96 37.03
C ALA A 49 -9.60 -8.14 36.16
N ALA A 50 -9.96 -9.36 36.50
CA ALA A 50 -9.64 -10.56 35.71
C ALA A 50 -10.35 -10.57 34.32
N LEU A 51 -11.58 -10.06 34.23
CA LEU A 51 -12.33 -9.93 32.97
C LEU A 51 -11.75 -8.86 32.04
N LEU A 52 -11.12 -7.80 32.58
CA LEU A 52 -10.47 -6.77 31.77
C LEU A 52 -9.14 -7.25 31.17
N CYS A 53 -8.42 -8.17 31.80
CA CYS A 53 -7.21 -8.75 31.28
C CYS A 53 -7.44 -9.76 30.14
N ALA A 54 -8.62 -10.39 30.06
CA ALA A 54 -8.94 -11.34 28.99
C ALA A 54 -9.26 -10.68 27.65
N ALA A 55 -9.46 -9.35 27.60
CA ALA A 55 -9.79 -8.63 26.38
C ALA A 55 -8.58 -8.30 25.50
N CYS A 56 -7.35 -8.59 25.95
CA CYS A 56 -6.11 -8.30 25.21
C CYS A 56 -5.47 -9.53 24.55
N THR A 57 -6.17 -10.64 24.42
CA THR A 57 -5.69 -11.72 23.56
C THR A 57 -5.94 -11.32 22.12
N MET A 58 -4.94 -10.68 21.48
CA MET A 58 -4.92 -10.57 20.03
C MET A 58 -5.02 -11.98 19.44
N PRO A 59 -5.94 -12.23 18.50
CA PRO A 59 -5.95 -13.48 17.77
C PRO A 59 -4.57 -13.64 17.11
N LYS A 60 -3.77 -14.58 17.59
CA LYS A 60 -2.60 -15.04 16.84
C LYS A 60 -3.18 -15.71 15.59
N HIS A 61 -2.99 -15.06 14.44
CA HIS A 61 -3.17 -15.73 13.16
C HIS A 61 -2.15 -16.87 13.11
N LEU A 62 -2.65 -18.08 13.39
CA LEU A 62 -1.88 -19.34 13.32
C LEU A 62 -2.02 -19.96 11.93
N ASP A 63 -2.06 -19.16 10.88
CA ASP A 63 -1.90 -19.65 9.51
C ASP A 63 -0.41 -19.75 9.20
N ALA A 64 0.24 -20.77 9.77
CA ALA A 64 1.63 -21.09 9.45
C ALA A 64 1.81 -21.47 7.96
N ASP A 65 0.72 -21.78 7.26
CA ASP A 65 0.69 -22.10 5.84
C ASP A 65 0.23 -20.93 4.96
N ALA A 66 -0.05 -19.76 5.54
CA ALA A 66 -0.37 -18.59 4.72
C ALA A 66 0.86 -18.18 3.90
N PRO A 67 0.74 -17.99 2.58
CA PRO A 67 1.84 -17.49 1.78
C PRO A 67 2.31 -16.16 2.36
N PRO A 68 3.61 -15.85 2.31
CA PRO A 68 4.12 -14.58 2.79
C PRO A 68 3.35 -13.44 2.09
N PRO A 69 3.02 -12.37 2.81
CA PRO A 69 2.29 -11.25 2.23
C PRO A 69 3.07 -10.69 1.04
N ASP A 70 2.37 -10.37 -0.04
CA ASP A 70 2.96 -9.74 -1.21
C ASP A 70 3.64 -8.43 -0.76
N PRO A 71 4.96 -8.27 -0.99
CA PRO A 71 5.66 -7.05 -0.61
C PRO A 71 5.20 -5.82 -1.38
N PHE A 72 4.54 -6.01 -2.52
CA PHE A 72 4.06 -4.92 -3.38
C PHE A 72 2.64 -4.50 -2.99
N ASN A 73 2.54 -3.29 -2.45
CA ASN A 73 1.28 -2.72 -1.99
C ASN A 73 0.68 -1.78 -3.05
N PRO A 74 -0.51 -2.08 -3.61
CA PRO A 74 -1.18 -1.17 -4.55
C PRO A 74 -1.52 0.19 -3.94
N ALA A 75 -1.86 0.27 -2.65
CA ALA A 75 -2.14 1.54 -1.99
C ALA A 75 -0.92 2.46 -1.93
N ALA A 76 0.29 1.92 -1.88
CA ALA A 76 1.54 2.69 -1.90
C ALA A 76 1.82 3.33 -3.27
N THR A 77 1.12 2.93 -4.33
CA THR A 77 1.20 3.56 -5.66
C THR A 77 0.89 5.05 -5.62
N GLN A 78 0.09 5.52 -4.66
CA GLN A 78 -0.19 6.94 -4.47
C GLN A 78 1.06 7.76 -4.07
N LEU A 79 2.14 7.11 -3.63
CA LEU A 79 3.39 7.74 -3.21
C LEU A 79 4.42 7.84 -4.34
N LEU A 80 4.05 7.53 -5.58
CA LEU A 80 4.94 7.53 -6.74
C LEU A 80 5.26 8.93 -7.28
N ASP A 81 4.53 9.96 -6.89
CA ASP A 81 4.81 11.33 -7.31
C ASP A 81 6.25 11.74 -6.92
N ASN A 82 6.97 12.36 -7.86
CA ASN A 82 8.36 12.81 -7.70
C ASN A 82 9.37 11.69 -7.39
N THR A 83 9.23 10.59 -8.11
CA THR A 83 10.09 9.41 -7.98
C THR A 83 10.75 9.04 -9.30
N SER A 84 11.94 8.41 -9.21
CA SER A 84 12.68 7.89 -10.36
C SER A 84 13.06 6.44 -10.14
N TRP A 85 13.00 5.65 -11.20
CA TRP A 85 13.09 4.20 -11.17
C TRP A 85 13.93 3.69 -12.33
N ASP A 86 14.74 2.66 -12.07
CA ASP A 86 15.54 1.94 -13.07
C ASP A 86 14.97 0.54 -13.24
N LEU A 87 14.67 0.13 -14.47
CA LEU A 87 14.18 -1.22 -14.76
C LEU A 87 15.27 -2.24 -14.46
N THR A 88 14.99 -3.17 -13.56
CA THR A 88 15.93 -4.22 -13.13
C THR A 88 15.57 -5.59 -13.69
N SER A 89 14.30 -5.88 -13.92
CA SER A 89 13.88 -7.13 -14.53
C SER A 89 12.59 -6.99 -15.32
N TRP A 90 12.46 -7.82 -16.35
CA TRP A 90 11.28 -7.95 -17.18
C TRP A 90 10.98 -9.44 -17.37
N THR A 91 9.92 -9.91 -16.72
CA THR A 91 9.52 -11.31 -16.75
C THR A 91 8.24 -11.47 -17.57
N GLN A 92 8.26 -12.42 -18.51
CA GLN A 92 7.09 -12.76 -19.32
C GLN A 92 6.19 -13.78 -18.62
N PRO A 93 4.93 -13.95 -19.04
CA PRO A 93 4.08 -15.04 -18.58
C PRO A 93 4.78 -16.40 -18.75
N GLY A 94 4.74 -17.23 -17.68
CA GLY A 94 5.46 -18.50 -17.67
C GLY A 94 6.90 -18.42 -17.14
N GLY A 95 7.38 -17.23 -16.72
CA GLY A 95 8.63 -17.07 -15.99
C GLY A 95 9.87 -16.83 -16.86
N ALA A 96 9.73 -16.78 -18.19
CA ALA A 96 10.83 -16.41 -19.07
C ALA A 96 11.24 -14.94 -18.85
N SER A 97 12.53 -14.66 -18.75
CA SER A 97 13.04 -13.31 -18.58
C SER A 97 13.48 -12.71 -19.92
N ARG A 98 13.06 -11.48 -20.17
CA ARG A 98 13.59 -10.65 -21.25
C ARG A 98 14.90 -10.01 -20.79
N THR A 99 15.94 -10.06 -21.63
CA THR A 99 17.20 -9.39 -21.31
C THR A 99 17.00 -7.89 -21.24
N VAL A 100 17.29 -7.31 -20.07
CA VAL A 100 17.26 -5.86 -19.83
C VAL A 100 18.70 -5.39 -19.67
N PRO A 101 19.10 -4.27 -20.30
CA PRO A 101 20.45 -3.72 -20.15
C PRO A 101 20.71 -3.33 -18.69
N HIS A 102 21.81 -3.83 -18.12
CA HIS A 102 22.27 -3.52 -16.77
C HIS A 102 23.77 -3.24 -16.75
N GLY A 103 24.23 -2.52 -15.72
CA GLY A 103 25.62 -2.28 -15.40
C GLY A 103 26.13 -0.89 -15.81
N ASP A 104 27.31 -0.57 -15.32
CA ASP A 104 27.89 0.79 -15.39
C ASP A 104 28.18 1.30 -16.81
N ALA A 105 28.29 0.40 -17.79
CA ALA A 105 28.58 0.72 -19.17
C ALA A 105 27.34 0.88 -20.07
N VAL A 106 26.14 0.53 -19.58
CA VAL A 106 24.90 0.54 -20.37
C VAL A 106 23.82 1.29 -19.63
N GLN A 107 23.25 2.29 -20.29
CA GLN A 107 22.15 3.05 -19.68
C GLN A 107 20.93 2.16 -19.48
N ALA A 108 20.47 2.05 -18.23
CA ALA A 108 19.25 1.34 -17.88
C ALA A 108 18.01 2.01 -18.49
N LEU A 109 16.96 1.21 -18.72
CA LEU A 109 15.64 1.78 -19.01
C LEU A 109 15.11 2.45 -17.73
N THR A 110 14.66 3.70 -17.85
CA THR A 110 14.27 4.50 -16.68
C THR A 110 12.83 4.98 -16.77
N LEU A 111 12.24 5.23 -15.61
CA LEU A 111 10.92 5.84 -15.47
C LEU A 111 10.98 6.91 -14.37
N THR A 112 10.75 8.17 -14.73
CA THR A 112 10.64 9.29 -13.80
C THR A 112 9.23 9.83 -13.80
N LEU A 113 8.65 9.95 -12.61
CA LEU A 113 7.30 10.47 -12.37
C LEU A 113 7.43 11.82 -11.65
N SER A 114 7.01 12.90 -12.27
CA SER A 114 7.21 14.27 -11.77
C SER A 114 5.91 15.06 -11.72
N THR A 115 5.79 15.93 -10.72
CA THR A 115 4.70 16.90 -10.58
C THR A 115 5.21 18.35 -10.58
N ALA A 116 6.47 18.59 -11.00
CA ALA A 116 7.15 19.87 -10.87
C ALA A 116 6.39 21.07 -11.48
N ASN A 117 5.59 20.86 -12.52
CA ASN A 117 4.82 21.91 -13.19
C ASN A 117 3.33 21.87 -12.87
N GLY A 118 2.94 21.25 -11.75
CA GLY A 118 1.54 21.07 -11.36
C GLY A 118 0.77 20.01 -12.18
N GLN A 119 1.46 19.33 -13.10
CA GLN A 119 0.93 18.24 -13.90
C GLN A 119 1.74 16.98 -13.66
N ARG A 120 1.06 15.83 -13.69
CA ARG A 120 1.72 14.54 -13.59
C ARG A 120 2.34 14.16 -14.94
N LEU A 121 3.67 14.25 -15.02
CA LEU A 121 4.46 13.95 -16.21
C LEU A 121 5.35 12.74 -15.97
N ALA A 122 5.24 11.75 -16.84
CA ALA A 122 6.15 10.62 -16.94
C ALA A 122 7.22 10.93 -17.98
N SER A 123 8.46 10.58 -17.68
CA SER A 123 9.59 10.68 -18.62
C SER A 123 10.61 9.60 -18.33
N GLY A 124 11.51 9.36 -19.25
CA GLY A 124 12.56 8.39 -19.04
C GLY A 124 13.37 8.09 -20.29
N TYR A 125 14.14 7.02 -20.19
CA TYR A 125 14.94 6.46 -21.29
C TYR A 125 14.42 5.05 -21.60
N ALA A 126 14.12 4.80 -22.87
CA ALA A 126 13.49 3.57 -23.31
C ALA A 126 14.45 2.57 -23.98
N GLY A 127 15.76 2.76 -23.84
CA GLY A 127 16.80 1.92 -24.44
C GLY A 127 17.52 2.55 -25.62
N CYS A 128 16.83 3.40 -26.40
CA CYS A 128 17.42 4.19 -27.48
C CYS A 128 17.03 5.66 -27.32
N ASN A 129 15.77 5.93 -27.18
CA ASN A 129 15.21 7.27 -27.13
C ASN A 129 14.69 7.65 -25.75
N ARG A 130 14.66 8.96 -25.48
CA ARG A 130 13.95 9.51 -24.35
C ARG A 130 12.47 9.59 -24.67
N PHE A 131 11.63 9.35 -23.68
CA PHE A 131 10.18 9.51 -23.82
C PHE A 131 9.62 10.50 -22.80
N THR A 132 8.44 11.00 -23.10
CA THR A 132 7.64 11.82 -22.20
C THR A 132 6.16 11.59 -22.46
N GLY A 133 5.34 11.80 -21.43
CA GLY A 133 3.88 11.71 -21.50
C GLY A 133 3.27 12.09 -20.17
N THR A 134 1.98 11.83 -19.99
CA THR A 134 1.29 12.04 -18.73
C THR A 134 1.10 10.72 -17.99
N TYR A 135 0.90 10.80 -16.68
CA TYR A 135 0.47 9.64 -15.88
C TYR A 135 -0.65 9.99 -14.93
N LEU A 136 -1.38 8.99 -14.49
CA LEU A 136 -2.44 9.09 -13.50
C LEU A 136 -2.21 8.05 -12.39
N LEU A 137 -2.48 8.47 -11.15
CA LEU A 137 -2.56 7.58 -9.99
C LEU A 137 -4.01 7.58 -9.53
N ARG A 138 -4.70 6.48 -9.73
CA ARG A 138 -6.09 6.33 -9.35
C ARG A 138 -6.36 4.91 -8.87
N ASP A 139 -7.05 4.76 -7.75
CA ASP A 139 -7.51 3.47 -7.22
C ASP A 139 -6.37 2.44 -7.06
N GLY A 140 -5.20 2.90 -6.60
CA GLY A 140 -4.03 2.03 -6.44
C GLY A 140 -3.35 1.63 -7.76
N LYS A 141 -3.71 2.25 -8.87
CA LYS A 141 -3.17 1.95 -10.19
C LYS A 141 -2.40 3.15 -10.76
N LEU A 142 -1.23 2.87 -11.31
CA LEU A 142 -0.47 3.77 -12.18
C LEU A 142 -0.88 3.48 -13.64
N SER A 143 -1.27 4.50 -14.37
CA SER A 143 -1.55 4.41 -15.80
C SER A 143 -0.92 5.57 -16.54
N PHE A 144 -0.61 5.35 -17.82
CA PHE A 144 0.05 6.34 -18.66
C PHE A 144 -0.89 6.80 -19.78
N GLY A 145 -0.81 8.10 -20.08
CA GLY A 145 -1.39 8.65 -21.31
C GLY A 145 -0.47 8.38 -22.51
N PRO A 146 -0.76 8.98 -23.67
CA PRO A 146 0.10 8.85 -24.84
C PRO A 146 1.56 9.21 -24.52
N LEU A 147 2.48 8.31 -24.86
CA LEU A 147 3.92 8.49 -24.70
C LEU A 147 4.52 8.89 -26.03
N ALA A 148 5.24 10.01 -26.04
CA ALA A 148 6.01 10.46 -27.19
C ALA A 148 7.48 10.20 -26.95
N SER A 149 8.21 9.70 -27.95
CA SER A 149 9.67 9.50 -27.89
C SER A 149 10.41 10.33 -28.91
N THR A 150 11.68 10.63 -28.64
CA THR A 150 12.60 11.16 -29.64
C THR A 150 12.82 10.11 -30.74
N ARG A 151 13.35 10.51 -31.89
CA ARG A 151 13.52 9.62 -33.05
C ARG A 151 14.98 9.55 -33.49
N MET A 152 15.84 9.11 -32.57
CA MET A 152 17.22 8.77 -32.96
C MET A 152 17.24 7.33 -33.51
N ALA A 153 18.02 7.11 -34.56
CA ALA A 153 18.26 5.76 -35.05
C ALA A 153 19.35 5.10 -34.18
N CYS A 154 18.99 4.03 -33.47
CA CYS A 154 19.93 3.23 -32.69
C CYS A 154 20.03 1.82 -33.27
N ALA A 155 21.23 1.38 -33.44
CA ALA A 155 21.49 -0.04 -33.75
C ALA A 155 21.65 -0.83 -32.45
N GLY A 156 21.15 -2.07 -32.43
CA GLY A 156 21.34 -3.02 -31.32
C GLY A 156 20.18 -3.11 -30.35
N ALA A 157 20.39 -3.86 -29.27
CA ALA A 157 19.35 -4.32 -28.35
C ALA A 157 18.49 -3.19 -27.72
N GLY A 158 19.03 -1.99 -27.53
CA GLY A 158 18.29 -0.85 -27.00
C GLY A 158 17.19 -0.37 -27.93
N GLY A 159 17.46 -0.33 -29.25
CA GLY A 159 16.46 0.02 -30.27
C GLY A 159 15.32 -1.01 -30.37
N ASP A 160 15.63 -2.29 -30.17
CA ASP A 160 14.66 -3.37 -30.21
C ASP A 160 13.75 -3.39 -28.96
N LEU A 161 14.28 -2.91 -27.82
CA LEU A 161 13.53 -2.86 -26.55
C LEU A 161 12.58 -1.67 -26.46
N GLU A 162 12.88 -0.55 -27.08
CA GLU A 162 12.12 0.70 -26.95
C GLU A 162 10.63 0.52 -27.30
N PRO A 163 10.26 -0.04 -28.47
CA PRO A 163 8.84 -0.19 -28.81
C PRO A 163 8.10 -1.05 -27.78
N ALA A 164 8.74 -2.15 -27.35
CA ALA A 164 8.14 -3.06 -26.39
C ALA A 164 7.99 -2.42 -24.99
N TYR A 165 8.96 -1.60 -24.58
CA TYR A 165 8.91 -0.91 -23.30
C TYR A 165 7.82 0.16 -23.26
N LEU A 166 7.72 0.96 -24.32
CA LEU A 166 6.67 1.99 -24.42
C LEU A 166 5.27 1.37 -24.51
N ASP A 167 5.14 0.25 -25.23
CA ASP A 167 3.91 -0.51 -25.30
C ASP A 167 3.53 -1.10 -23.93
N ALA A 168 4.48 -1.67 -23.20
CA ALA A 168 4.27 -2.19 -21.86
C ALA A 168 3.77 -1.09 -20.89
N LEU A 169 4.40 0.10 -20.93
CA LEU A 169 3.94 1.23 -20.10
C LEU A 169 2.53 1.66 -20.47
N ALA A 170 2.19 1.70 -21.77
CA ALA A 170 0.84 2.08 -22.23
C ALA A 170 -0.26 1.11 -21.77
N HIS A 171 0.10 -0.15 -21.50
CA HIS A 171 -0.85 -1.23 -21.15
C HIS A 171 -0.67 -1.75 -19.72
N VAL A 172 -0.20 -0.93 -18.79
CA VAL A 172 -0.14 -1.30 -17.36
C VAL A 172 -1.54 -1.59 -16.84
N GLU A 173 -1.74 -2.76 -16.27
CA GLU A 173 -3.01 -3.20 -15.69
C GLU A 173 -3.00 -3.08 -14.17
N ARG A 174 -1.89 -3.45 -13.51
CA ARG A 174 -1.71 -3.36 -12.06
C ARG A 174 -0.35 -2.77 -11.73
N SER A 175 -0.27 -2.12 -10.58
CA SER A 175 0.97 -1.58 -10.04
C SER A 175 1.03 -1.79 -8.53
N GLY A 176 2.22 -1.94 -8.00
CA GLY A 176 2.46 -2.03 -6.56
C GLY A 176 3.84 -1.52 -6.22
N VAL A 177 4.00 -1.02 -5.00
CA VAL A 177 5.28 -0.48 -4.51
C VAL A 177 5.65 -1.17 -3.21
N GLN A 178 6.86 -1.70 -3.17
CA GLN A 178 7.50 -2.10 -1.93
C GLN A 178 8.20 -0.88 -1.34
N MET A 179 7.70 -0.40 -0.18
CA MET A 179 8.20 0.82 0.46
C MET A 179 9.42 0.58 1.35
N GLN A 180 9.59 -0.64 1.87
CA GLN A 180 10.76 -0.98 2.67
C GLN A 180 11.99 -1.17 1.78
N PRO A 181 13.18 -0.73 2.21
CA PRO A 181 14.40 -0.91 1.43
C PRO A 181 14.74 -2.39 1.19
N PRO A 182 15.21 -2.72 -0.03
CA PRO A 182 15.32 -1.86 -1.19
C PRO A 182 13.94 -1.52 -1.77
N GLN A 183 13.70 -0.23 -2.06
CA GLN A 183 12.42 0.18 -2.63
C GLN A 183 12.29 -0.33 -4.06
N GLN A 184 11.15 -0.92 -4.37
CA GLN A 184 10.87 -1.47 -5.69
C GLN A 184 9.47 -1.07 -6.16
N LEU A 185 9.34 -0.86 -7.47
CA LEU A 185 8.07 -0.69 -8.17
C LEU A 185 7.84 -1.90 -9.06
N GLN A 186 6.67 -2.48 -8.99
CA GLN A 186 6.23 -3.54 -9.88
C GLN A 186 5.08 -3.06 -10.76
N LEU A 187 5.19 -3.28 -12.06
CA LEU A 187 4.14 -3.05 -13.04
C LEU A 187 3.77 -4.37 -13.71
N ILE A 188 2.50 -4.71 -13.69
CA ILE A 188 1.95 -5.88 -14.39
C ILE A 188 1.17 -5.36 -15.59
N VAL A 189 1.57 -5.83 -16.76
CA VAL A 189 1.02 -5.44 -18.06
C VAL A 189 -0.15 -6.34 -18.44
N ALA A 190 -1.05 -5.87 -19.29
CA ALA A 190 -2.23 -6.63 -19.74
C ALA A 190 -1.91 -7.97 -20.42
N ASN A 191 -0.74 -8.09 -21.06
CA ASN A 191 -0.26 -9.35 -21.63
C ASN A 191 0.31 -10.34 -20.60
N GLY A 192 0.34 -9.96 -19.31
CA GLY A 192 0.89 -10.75 -18.20
C GLY A 192 2.38 -10.54 -17.94
N ASP A 193 3.07 -9.69 -18.71
CA ASP A 193 4.45 -9.31 -18.41
C ASP A 193 4.54 -8.58 -17.07
N THR A 194 5.63 -8.81 -16.35
CA THR A 194 5.93 -8.13 -15.09
C THR A 194 7.25 -7.38 -15.22
N LEU A 195 7.18 -6.05 -15.05
CA LEU A 195 8.33 -5.17 -15.01
C LEU A 195 8.62 -4.82 -13.55
N THR A 196 9.85 -5.06 -13.10
CA THR A 196 10.30 -4.69 -11.75
C THR A 196 11.39 -3.63 -11.85
N PHE A 197 11.25 -2.59 -11.07
CA PHE A 197 12.14 -1.46 -11.04
C PHE A 197 12.73 -1.30 -9.64
N ALA A 198 13.99 -0.89 -9.55
CA ALA A 198 14.61 -0.38 -8.34
C ALA A 198 14.50 1.15 -8.28
N ARG A 199 14.48 1.70 -7.09
CA ARG A 199 14.54 3.15 -6.89
C ARG A 199 15.88 3.68 -7.41
N HIS A 200 15.85 4.71 -8.24
CA HIS A 200 17.08 5.34 -8.76
C HIS A 200 17.88 5.98 -7.62
N GLY A 201 19.18 5.69 -7.57
CA GLY A 201 20.10 6.29 -6.58
C GLY A 201 20.09 5.60 -5.19
N GLN A 202 19.61 4.38 -5.07
CA GLN A 202 19.75 3.53 -3.86
C GLN A 202 20.85 2.48 -4.04
#